data_93b1d0ae63c652ac4b2ef8df8cbff26d
#
_entry.id   93b1d0ae63c652ac4b2ef8df8cbff26d
#
_cell.length_a   1.000
_cell.length_b   1.000
_cell.length_c   1.000
_cell.angle_alpha   90.00
_cell.angle_beta   90.00
_cell.angle_gamma   90.00
#
_symmetry.space_group_name_H-M   'P 1'
#
loop_
_entity.id
_entity.type
_entity.pdbx_description
1 polymer ?
#
loop_
_entity_poly.entity_id
_entity_poly.type
_entity_poly.pdbx_seq_one_letter_code
_entity_poly.pdbx_strand_id
1 'polypeptide(L)'
;PADSSGALRPCLHFAGQTLVEYQARQAVRAGADRIFVMVSVITPALSQAVDRLSADGIAVALVRDMVSMVRDAPRDADVLLIADGAIVSQAHVDHLGSAMGDTLLVADDSRASAPLERIDAGQRWAGLARISPALLFGTLDMIGDWDLALTLVRSAVQKGARRITVPEADLLEGRAAMVESQQQADLVAQAVTSAGVDRAYDRGGLEHYVLAPLARSIGGALMRLQVPAFQVRIGAMALAAIALVPIELSWVLPGFCLMLVAILLCDSADRLDE
;
A
#
# COMPACT_ATOMS: atom_id res chain seq x y z
N PRO A 1 2.19 13.14 10.95
CA PRO A 1 1.64 14.48 10.78
C PRO A 1 0.13 14.43 10.52
N ALA A 2 -0.61 15.51 10.84
CA ALA A 2 -2.02 15.64 10.55
C ALA A 2 -2.20 16.42 9.22
N ASP A 3 -3.26 16.11 8.48
CA ASP A 3 -3.63 16.88 7.30
C ASP A 3 -4.27 18.24 7.67
N SER A 4 -4.67 19.02 6.67
CA SER A 4 -5.35 20.32 6.87
C SER A 4 -6.72 20.19 7.56
N SER A 5 -7.33 19.00 7.62
CA SER A 5 -8.56 18.68 8.34
C SER A 5 -8.32 18.19 9.77
N GLY A 6 -7.06 18.03 10.19
CA GLY A 6 -6.67 17.47 11.48
C GLY A 6 -6.63 15.94 11.52
N ALA A 7 -6.90 15.27 10.40
CA ALA A 7 -6.77 13.82 10.30
C ALA A 7 -5.29 13.41 10.27
N LEU A 8 -4.94 12.32 10.94
CA LEU A 8 -3.61 11.73 10.83
C LEU A 8 -3.45 11.06 9.47
N ARG A 9 -2.32 11.26 8.77
CA ARG A 9 -2.02 10.61 7.48
C ARG A 9 -2.24 9.09 7.48
N PRO A 10 -1.84 8.34 8.52
CA PRO A 10 -2.13 6.91 8.59
C PRO A 10 -3.61 6.53 8.56
N CYS A 11 -4.50 7.47 8.93
CA CYS A 11 -5.95 7.28 8.94
C CYS A 11 -6.64 7.74 7.65
N LEU A 12 -5.91 8.24 6.65
CA LEU A 12 -6.47 8.56 5.34
C LEU A 12 -7.07 7.29 4.70
N HIS A 13 -8.18 7.44 4.02
CA HIS A 13 -8.84 6.33 3.34
C HIS A 13 -8.21 6.10 1.96
N PHE A 14 -7.85 4.86 1.69
CA PHE A 14 -7.31 4.42 0.41
C PHE A 14 -7.77 3.00 0.10
N ALA A 15 -8.29 2.76 -1.10
CA ALA A 15 -8.73 1.44 -1.56
C ALA A 15 -9.70 0.72 -0.57
N GLY A 16 -10.63 1.47 0.05
CA GLY A 16 -11.64 0.93 0.97
C GLY A 16 -11.15 0.59 2.38
N GLN A 17 -9.96 1.02 2.75
CA GLN A 17 -9.36 0.83 4.08
C GLN A 17 -8.56 2.08 4.49
N THR A 18 -8.03 2.12 5.71
CA THR A 18 -7.10 3.20 6.07
C THR A 18 -5.72 2.94 5.49
N LEU A 19 -4.95 4.01 5.28
CA LEU A 19 -3.61 3.90 4.69
C LEU A 19 -2.69 3.01 5.53
N VAL A 20 -2.78 3.09 6.86
CA VAL A 20 -2.00 2.21 7.75
C VAL A 20 -2.39 0.74 7.59
N GLU A 21 -3.67 0.43 7.37
CA GLU A 21 -4.11 -0.95 7.10
C GLU A 21 -3.59 -1.45 5.76
N TYR A 22 -3.63 -0.61 4.74
CA TYR A 22 -3.07 -0.90 3.42
C TYR A 22 -1.58 -1.22 3.50
N GLN A 23 -0.79 -0.32 4.09
CA GLN A 23 0.65 -0.48 4.27
C GLN A 23 1.02 -1.71 5.12
N ALA A 24 0.30 -1.96 6.21
CA ALA A 24 0.53 -3.11 7.08
C ALA A 24 0.30 -4.43 6.35
N ARG A 25 -0.80 -4.54 5.59
CA ARG A 25 -1.08 -5.73 4.79
C ARG A 25 -0.04 -5.97 3.70
N GLN A 26 0.44 -4.90 3.05
CA GLN A 26 1.53 -4.98 2.08
C GLN A 26 2.82 -5.49 2.72
N ALA A 27 3.19 -4.96 3.89
CA ALA A 27 4.39 -5.39 4.60
C ALA A 27 4.32 -6.88 5.00
N VAL A 28 3.17 -7.35 5.49
CA VAL A 28 2.95 -8.77 5.82
C VAL A 28 3.06 -9.66 4.58
N ARG A 29 2.51 -9.25 3.44
CA ARG A 29 2.67 -9.98 2.16
C ARG A 29 4.14 -10.08 1.74
N ALA A 30 4.92 -9.02 1.99
CA ALA A 30 6.36 -9.00 1.73
C ALA A 30 7.18 -9.76 2.78
N GLY A 31 6.55 -10.41 3.77
CA GLY A 31 7.19 -11.28 4.75
C GLY A 31 7.48 -10.62 6.10
N ALA A 32 6.84 -9.50 6.43
CA ALA A 32 6.97 -8.91 7.76
C ALA A 32 6.14 -9.69 8.80
N ASP A 33 6.77 -10.12 9.89
CA ASP A 33 6.12 -10.85 10.98
C ASP A 33 5.48 -9.91 12.02
N ARG A 34 5.95 -8.67 12.11
CA ARG A 34 5.51 -7.68 13.10
C ARG A 34 5.53 -6.28 12.52
N ILE A 35 4.51 -5.51 12.85
CA ILE A 35 4.34 -4.12 12.41
C ILE A 35 4.47 -3.18 13.61
N PHE A 36 5.32 -2.18 13.49
CA PHE A 36 5.42 -1.07 14.45
C PHE A 36 4.90 0.21 13.80
N VAL A 37 3.86 0.78 14.36
CA VAL A 37 3.32 2.07 13.88
C VAL A 37 3.77 3.16 14.85
N MET A 38 4.68 4.02 14.40
CA MET A 38 5.16 5.15 15.18
C MET A 38 4.17 6.31 15.13
N VAL A 39 3.70 6.75 16.28
CA VAL A 39 2.69 7.80 16.38
C VAL A 39 2.97 8.74 17.56
N SER A 40 2.78 10.02 17.34
CA SER A 40 2.83 11.03 18.43
C SER A 40 1.52 11.04 19.25
N VAL A 41 0.39 10.77 18.58
CA VAL A 41 -0.95 10.79 19.20
C VAL A 41 -1.73 9.55 18.75
N ILE A 42 -2.40 8.88 19.68
CA ILE A 42 -3.30 7.77 19.39
C ILE A 42 -4.72 8.34 19.29
N THR A 43 -5.33 8.21 18.10
CA THR A 43 -6.71 8.61 17.85
C THR A 43 -7.64 7.41 17.86
N PRO A 44 -8.97 7.59 18.09
CA PRO A 44 -9.93 6.49 17.99
C PRO A 44 -9.90 5.80 16.62
N ALA A 45 -9.75 6.56 15.53
CA ALA A 45 -9.65 6.01 14.18
C ALA A 45 -8.43 5.09 14.01
N LEU A 46 -7.28 5.50 14.54
CA LEU A 46 -6.06 4.68 14.51
C LEU A 46 -6.22 3.41 15.37
N SER A 47 -6.81 3.53 16.57
CA SER A 47 -7.06 2.36 17.42
C SER A 47 -7.97 1.35 16.72
N GLN A 48 -9.05 1.81 16.08
CA GLN A 48 -9.94 0.95 15.30
C GLN A 48 -9.23 0.27 14.11
N ALA A 49 -8.32 0.97 13.42
CA ALA A 49 -7.53 0.37 12.35
C ALA A 49 -6.61 -0.75 12.88
N VAL A 50 -5.96 -0.52 14.03
CA VAL A 50 -5.13 -1.54 14.69
C VAL A 50 -5.96 -2.73 15.17
N ASP A 51 -7.17 -2.49 15.72
CA ASP A 51 -8.07 -3.56 16.14
C ASP A 51 -8.48 -4.43 14.94
N ARG A 52 -8.79 -3.83 13.78
CA ARG A 52 -9.10 -4.59 12.56
C ARG A 52 -7.90 -5.41 12.05
N LEU A 53 -6.70 -4.83 12.04
CA LEU A 53 -5.47 -5.56 11.68
C LEU A 53 -5.21 -6.73 12.63
N SER A 54 -5.42 -6.51 13.92
CA SER A 54 -5.27 -7.56 14.93
C SER A 54 -6.31 -8.68 14.77
N ALA A 55 -7.55 -8.33 14.39
CA ALA A 55 -8.59 -9.30 14.06
C ALA A 55 -8.25 -10.14 12.82
N ASP A 56 -7.51 -9.56 11.86
CA ASP A 56 -6.96 -10.27 10.69
C ASP A 56 -5.71 -11.12 11.03
N GLY A 57 -5.29 -11.16 12.30
CA GLY A 57 -4.12 -11.92 12.75
C GLY A 57 -2.78 -11.21 12.53
N ILE A 58 -2.78 -9.93 12.18
CA ILE A 58 -1.54 -9.16 11.98
C ILE A 58 -1.05 -8.61 13.32
N ALA A 59 0.20 -8.89 13.68
CA ALA A 59 0.82 -8.41 14.90
C ALA A 59 1.23 -6.92 14.75
N VAL A 60 0.41 -6.02 15.28
CA VAL A 60 0.64 -4.56 15.22
C VAL A 60 0.86 -3.99 16.61
N ALA A 61 1.89 -3.17 16.76
CA ALA A 61 2.18 -2.42 17.98
C ALA A 61 2.24 -0.92 17.69
N LEU A 62 1.51 -0.11 18.48
CA LEU A 62 1.63 1.33 18.48
C LEU A 62 2.79 1.74 19.38
N VAL A 63 3.76 2.47 18.84
CA VAL A 63 4.93 2.96 19.57
C VAL A 63 5.00 4.49 19.50
N ARG A 64 5.36 5.13 20.61
CA ARG A 64 5.44 6.60 20.70
C ARG A 64 6.87 7.11 20.59
N ASP A 65 7.81 6.26 20.87
CA ASP A 65 9.22 6.60 20.89
C ASP A 65 10.07 5.45 20.36
N MET A 66 11.28 5.82 19.98
CA MET A 66 12.27 4.93 19.39
C MET A 66 12.77 3.87 20.37
N VAL A 67 12.89 4.22 21.64
CA VAL A 67 13.40 3.32 22.68
C VAL A 67 12.44 2.16 22.87
N SER A 68 11.13 2.42 22.87
CA SER A 68 10.10 1.41 22.94
C SER A 68 10.13 0.50 21.72
N MET A 69 10.26 1.05 20.51
CA MET A 69 10.37 0.27 19.29
C MET A 69 11.58 -0.66 19.32
N VAL A 70 12.74 -0.14 19.68
CA VAL A 70 14.01 -0.88 19.68
C VAL A 70 14.04 -1.98 20.74
N ARG A 71 13.42 -1.73 21.91
CA ARG A 71 13.31 -2.75 22.96
C ARG A 71 12.52 -3.97 22.50
N ASP A 72 11.48 -3.74 21.69
CA ASP A 72 10.53 -4.76 21.25
C ASP A 72 10.86 -5.32 19.86
N ALA A 73 11.77 -4.67 19.11
CA ALA A 73 12.22 -5.12 17.81
C ALA A 73 13.25 -6.25 17.91
N PRO A 74 13.18 -7.29 17.07
CA PRO A 74 14.22 -8.30 16.98
C PRO A 74 15.56 -7.67 16.57
N ARG A 75 16.65 -8.06 17.23
CA ARG A 75 17.98 -7.47 17.01
C ARG A 75 18.68 -7.95 15.74
N ASP A 76 18.19 -9.01 15.15
CA ASP A 76 18.73 -9.72 13.99
C ASP A 76 17.83 -9.62 12.75
N ALA A 77 16.69 -8.95 12.85
CA ALA A 77 15.76 -8.78 11.74
C ALA A 77 15.98 -7.44 11.03
N ASP A 78 15.96 -7.49 9.70
CA ASP A 78 15.89 -6.28 8.88
C ASP A 78 14.55 -5.57 9.06
N VAL A 79 14.56 -4.26 8.91
CA VAL A 79 13.36 -3.42 9.02
C VAL A 79 12.94 -2.94 7.65
N LEU A 80 11.70 -3.20 7.27
CA LEU A 80 11.05 -2.54 6.14
C LEU A 80 10.42 -1.25 6.64
N LEU A 81 11.04 -0.13 6.32
CA LEU A 81 10.57 1.21 6.65
C LEU A 81 9.61 1.70 5.57
N ILE A 82 8.40 2.07 5.97
CA ILE A 82 7.38 2.67 5.10
C ILE A 82 7.03 4.04 5.66
N ALA A 83 7.15 5.09 4.84
CA ALA A 83 6.80 6.44 5.25
C ALA A 83 5.28 6.60 5.45
N ASP A 84 4.88 7.44 6.41
CA ASP A 84 3.50 7.84 6.52
C ASP A 84 3.08 8.62 5.25
N GLY A 85 1.96 8.27 4.66
CA GLY A 85 1.52 8.84 3.38
C GLY A 85 2.09 8.17 2.12
N ALA A 86 3.00 7.21 2.24
CA ALA A 86 3.49 6.47 1.07
C ALA A 86 2.43 5.51 0.55
N ILE A 87 2.10 5.63 -0.74
CA ILE A 87 1.32 4.67 -1.51
C ILE A 87 2.25 4.08 -2.55
N VAL A 88 2.53 2.79 -2.45
CA VAL A 88 3.48 2.10 -3.33
C VAL A 88 2.86 0.77 -3.76
N SER A 89 3.08 0.34 -5.01
CA SER A 89 2.56 -0.94 -5.48
C SER A 89 3.20 -2.12 -4.74
N GLN A 90 2.46 -3.23 -4.60
CA GLN A 90 2.95 -4.43 -3.94
C GLN A 90 4.25 -4.94 -4.57
N ALA A 91 4.39 -4.84 -5.89
CA ALA A 91 5.60 -5.27 -6.59
C ALA A 91 6.87 -4.54 -6.11
N HIS A 92 6.79 -3.25 -5.81
CA HIS A 92 7.92 -2.50 -5.24
C HIS A 92 8.20 -2.90 -3.79
N VAL A 93 7.15 -3.16 -3.00
CA VAL A 93 7.30 -3.63 -1.61
C VAL A 93 7.96 -5.00 -1.57
N ASP A 94 7.53 -5.94 -2.40
CA ASP A 94 8.10 -7.30 -2.52
C ASP A 94 9.55 -7.26 -3.01
N HIS A 95 9.83 -6.43 -4.00
CA HIS A 95 11.18 -6.26 -4.53
C HIS A 95 12.13 -5.72 -3.44
N LEU A 96 11.68 -4.74 -2.66
CA LEU A 96 12.47 -4.21 -1.56
C LEU A 96 12.57 -5.21 -0.39
N GLY A 97 11.48 -5.91 -0.07
CA GLY A 97 11.43 -6.95 0.96
C GLY A 97 12.38 -8.10 0.68
N SER A 98 12.60 -8.46 -0.58
CA SER A 98 13.55 -9.49 -1.02
C SER A 98 14.98 -8.99 -1.25
N ALA A 99 15.22 -7.67 -1.22
CA ALA A 99 16.56 -7.10 -1.42
C ALA A 99 17.50 -7.50 -0.29
N MET A 100 18.81 -7.50 -0.55
CA MET A 100 19.82 -7.77 0.46
C MET A 100 20.47 -6.48 0.94
N GLY A 101 20.60 -6.34 2.25
CA GLY A 101 21.26 -5.19 2.90
C GLY A 101 20.44 -3.89 2.83
N ASP A 102 21.09 -2.78 3.20
CA ASP A 102 20.44 -1.46 3.21
C ASP A 102 20.07 -1.05 1.79
N THR A 103 18.80 -0.85 1.54
CA THR A 103 18.28 -0.57 0.20
C THR A 103 17.19 0.48 0.27
N LEU A 104 17.23 1.47 -0.62
CA LEU A 104 16.25 2.56 -0.72
C LEU A 104 15.46 2.44 -2.02
N LEU A 105 14.16 2.66 -1.96
CA LEU A 105 13.34 2.91 -3.13
C LEU A 105 13.45 4.41 -3.47
N VAL A 106 13.90 4.74 -4.67
CA VAL A 106 14.18 6.11 -5.09
C VAL A 106 13.52 6.43 -6.43
N ALA A 107 13.28 7.68 -6.70
CA ALA A 107 12.88 8.19 -8.01
C ALA A 107 13.88 9.24 -8.48
N ASP A 108 14.13 9.30 -9.78
CA ASP A 108 14.97 10.37 -10.35
C ASP A 108 14.28 11.73 -10.19
N ASP A 109 15.07 12.79 -10.01
CA ASP A 109 14.54 14.16 -9.81
C ASP A 109 13.87 14.65 -11.09
N SER A 110 12.55 14.62 -11.09
CA SER A 110 11.69 15.04 -12.19
C SER A 110 10.48 15.82 -11.67
N ARG A 111 9.66 16.32 -12.57
CA ARG A 111 8.39 16.97 -12.18
C ARG A 111 7.41 15.99 -11.52
N ALA A 112 7.41 14.73 -11.97
CA ALA A 112 6.56 13.69 -11.40
C ALA A 112 6.96 13.30 -9.97
N SER A 113 8.27 13.33 -9.66
CA SER A 113 8.80 13.03 -8.33
C SER A 113 8.82 14.23 -7.38
N ALA A 114 8.40 15.42 -7.81
CA ALA A 114 8.47 16.65 -7.00
C ALA A 114 7.85 16.56 -5.59
N PRO A 115 6.76 15.80 -5.35
CA PRO A 115 6.19 15.61 -4.02
C PRO A 115 7.04 14.73 -3.07
N LEU A 116 8.01 13.97 -3.62
CA LEU A 116 8.86 13.07 -2.85
C LEU A 116 10.01 13.82 -2.16
N GLU A 117 10.46 13.31 -1.01
CA GLU A 117 11.56 13.91 -0.24
C GLU A 117 12.90 13.78 -0.98
N ARG A 118 13.62 14.88 -1.14
CA ARG A 118 14.93 14.91 -1.80
C ARG A 118 15.99 14.31 -0.89
N ILE A 119 16.75 13.35 -1.40
CA ILE A 119 17.86 12.72 -0.68
C ILE A 119 19.24 13.14 -1.19
N ASP A 120 19.36 13.51 -2.47
CA ASP A 120 20.57 14.09 -3.07
C ASP A 120 20.24 14.98 -4.29
N ALA A 121 21.26 15.36 -5.05
CA ALA A 121 21.11 16.27 -6.18
C ALA A 121 20.27 15.71 -7.35
N GLY A 122 20.22 14.38 -7.49
CA GLY A 122 19.57 13.73 -8.64
C GLY A 122 18.42 12.82 -8.28
N GLN A 123 18.20 12.52 -6.97
CA GLN A 123 17.22 11.53 -6.57
C GLN A 123 16.40 11.93 -5.35
N ARG A 124 15.19 11.35 -5.29
CA ARG A 124 14.21 11.53 -4.23
C ARG A 124 13.82 10.18 -3.65
N TRP A 125 13.50 10.13 -2.35
CA TRP A 125 13.05 8.93 -1.67
C TRP A 125 11.56 8.67 -1.95
N ALA A 126 11.26 7.47 -2.46
CA ALA A 126 9.89 7.07 -2.78
C ALA A 126 9.11 6.47 -1.59
N GLY A 127 9.54 6.74 -0.36
CA GLY A 127 8.81 6.38 0.85
C GLY A 127 9.06 4.97 1.39
N LEU A 128 9.91 4.15 0.74
CA LEU A 128 10.27 2.81 1.20
C LEU A 128 11.78 2.67 1.39
N ALA A 129 12.18 1.95 2.45
CA ALA A 129 13.57 1.56 2.67
C ALA A 129 13.65 0.19 3.37
N ARG A 130 14.63 -0.63 3.02
CA ARG A 130 15.07 -1.78 3.81
C ARG A 130 16.30 -1.37 4.59
N ILE A 131 16.26 -1.54 5.89
CA ILE A 131 17.28 -1.11 6.84
C ILE A 131 17.80 -2.31 7.61
N SER A 132 19.11 -2.55 7.57
CA SER A 132 19.73 -3.59 8.36
C SER A 132 19.74 -3.25 9.86
N PRO A 133 19.79 -4.26 10.75
CA PRO A 133 19.95 -4.03 12.18
C PRO A 133 21.16 -3.16 12.51
N ALA A 134 22.29 -3.37 11.82
CA ALA A 134 23.50 -2.61 12.02
C ALA A 134 23.32 -1.11 11.73
N LEU A 135 22.57 -0.77 10.68
CA LEU A 135 22.25 0.62 10.38
C LEU A 135 21.25 1.18 11.38
N LEU A 136 20.18 0.45 11.70
CA LEU A 136 19.16 0.86 12.66
C LEU A 136 19.79 1.18 14.01
N PHE A 137 20.45 0.20 14.64
CA PHE A 137 21.03 0.37 15.97
C PHE A 137 22.19 1.38 15.99
N GLY A 138 23.01 1.42 14.92
CA GLY A 138 24.09 2.41 14.82
C GLY A 138 23.61 3.87 14.59
N THR A 139 22.35 4.06 14.21
CA THR A 139 21.78 5.40 14.03
C THR A 139 21.06 5.89 15.29
N LEU A 140 20.68 4.97 16.19
CA LEU A 140 19.90 5.29 17.40
C LEU A 140 20.56 6.34 18.31
N ASP A 141 21.88 6.27 18.46
CA ASP A 141 22.64 7.20 19.31
C ASP A 141 22.64 8.63 18.74
N MET A 142 22.27 8.79 17.47
CA MET A 142 22.22 10.09 16.78
C MET A 142 20.81 10.67 16.68
N ILE A 143 19.78 9.88 17.01
CA ILE A 143 18.39 10.30 16.91
C ILE A 143 17.98 11.00 18.21
N GLY A 144 17.91 12.34 18.17
CA GLY A 144 17.21 13.12 19.17
C GLY A 144 15.71 13.23 18.83
N ASP A 145 15.12 14.43 18.94
CA ASP A 145 13.71 14.71 18.55
C ASP A 145 13.47 14.79 17.03
N TRP A 146 14.33 14.17 16.22
CA TRP A 146 14.30 14.25 14.77
C TRP A 146 13.38 13.18 14.16
N ASP A 147 12.90 13.43 12.94
CA ASP A 147 12.15 12.44 12.16
C ASP A 147 13.00 11.18 11.93
N LEU A 148 12.60 10.08 12.56
CA LEU A 148 13.29 8.79 12.46
C LEU A 148 13.48 8.35 11.02
N ALA A 149 12.42 8.38 10.23
CA ALA A 149 12.43 7.85 8.87
C ALA A 149 13.47 8.59 8.03
N LEU A 150 13.46 9.92 8.06
CA LEU A 150 14.43 10.73 7.31
C LEU A 150 15.86 10.58 7.85
N THR A 151 16.03 10.41 9.16
CA THR A 151 17.36 10.20 9.75
C THR A 151 17.94 8.85 9.31
N LEU A 152 17.15 7.79 9.31
CA LEU A 152 17.58 6.48 8.83
C LEU A 152 17.89 6.50 7.33
N VAL A 153 17.04 7.14 6.52
CA VAL A 153 17.27 7.29 5.08
C VAL A 153 18.56 8.06 4.80
N ARG A 154 18.80 9.18 5.48
CA ARG A 154 20.04 9.95 5.34
C ARG A 154 21.27 9.16 5.76
N SER A 155 21.18 8.41 6.86
CA SER A 155 22.26 7.51 7.29
C SER A 155 22.52 6.40 6.28
N ALA A 156 21.45 5.82 5.69
CA ALA A 156 21.57 4.83 4.64
C ALA A 156 22.26 5.40 3.39
N VAL A 157 21.87 6.59 2.95
CA VAL A 157 22.52 7.30 1.83
C VAL A 157 24.02 7.55 2.11
N GLN A 158 24.36 8.03 3.31
CA GLN A 158 25.75 8.27 3.70
C GLN A 158 26.61 6.98 3.72
N LYS A 159 26.01 5.85 4.09
CA LYS A 159 26.67 4.55 4.11
C LYS A 159 26.66 3.83 2.75
N GLY A 160 26.13 4.48 1.71
CA GLY A 160 26.13 3.93 0.35
C GLY A 160 25.10 2.82 0.13
N ALA A 161 23.93 2.93 0.77
CA ALA A 161 22.83 1.98 0.57
C ALA A 161 22.49 1.80 -0.92
N ARG A 162 22.11 0.58 -1.28
CA ARG A 162 21.64 0.25 -2.63
C ARG A 162 20.38 1.04 -2.97
N ARG A 163 20.23 1.39 -4.25
CA ARG A 163 19.08 2.15 -4.74
C ARG A 163 18.34 1.34 -5.78
N ILE A 164 17.01 1.25 -5.62
CA ILE A 164 16.08 0.71 -6.60
C ILE A 164 15.28 1.88 -7.14
N THR A 165 15.38 2.14 -8.43
CA THR A 165 14.71 3.30 -9.04
C THR A 165 13.30 2.93 -9.48
N VAL A 166 12.34 3.73 -9.07
CA VAL A 166 10.94 3.66 -9.53
C VAL A 166 10.88 4.27 -10.94
N PRO A 167 10.31 3.56 -11.92
CA PRO A 167 10.06 4.14 -13.25
C PRO A 167 9.17 5.38 -13.17
N GLU A 168 9.40 6.39 -14.02
CA GLU A 168 8.56 7.60 -14.05
C GLU A 168 7.09 7.29 -14.37
N ALA A 169 6.85 6.25 -15.18
CA ALA A 169 5.50 5.77 -15.46
C ALA A 169 4.75 5.36 -14.18
N ASP A 170 5.43 4.74 -13.21
CA ASP A 170 4.82 4.34 -11.94
C ASP A 170 4.41 5.53 -11.07
N LEU A 171 5.19 6.63 -11.14
CA LEU A 171 4.84 7.89 -10.46
C LEU A 171 3.60 8.52 -11.11
N LEU A 172 3.54 8.56 -12.44
CA LEU A 172 2.43 9.14 -13.19
C LEU A 172 1.13 8.33 -13.05
N GLU A 173 1.23 7.01 -12.94
CA GLU A 173 0.12 6.10 -12.74
C GLU A 173 -0.31 5.96 -11.26
N GLY A 174 0.35 6.64 -10.34
CA GLY A 174 0.06 6.58 -8.90
C GLY A 174 0.52 5.29 -8.21
N ARG A 175 1.33 4.46 -8.87
CA ARG A 175 1.90 3.23 -8.28
C ARG A 175 3.04 3.49 -7.31
N ALA A 176 3.54 4.71 -7.26
CA ALA A 176 4.41 5.22 -6.22
C ALA A 176 4.08 6.71 -6.01
N ALA A 177 3.50 7.04 -4.86
CA ALA A 177 3.07 8.40 -4.54
C ALA A 177 3.25 8.70 -3.06
N MET A 178 3.33 9.98 -2.72
CA MET A 178 3.28 10.46 -1.34
C MET A 178 2.03 11.34 -1.18
N VAL A 179 1.17 11.02 -0.23
CA VAL A 179 -0.06 11.75 0.02
C VAL A 179 -0.04 12.41 1.39
N GLU A 180 -0.59 13.62 1.45
CA GLU A 180 -0.67 14.44 2.65
C GLU A 180 -2.11 14.75 3.06
N SER A 181 -3.07 14.49 2.16
CA SER A 181 -4.48 14.77 2.37
C SER A 181 -5.37 13.72 1.75
N GLN A 182 -6.63 13.63 2.21
CA GLN A 182 -7.63 12.72 1.66
C GLN A 182 -7.85 12.98 0.16
N GLN A 183 -7.89 14.25 -0.25
CA GLN A 183 -8.05 14.58 -1.66
C GLN A 183 -6.94 14.01 -2.55
N GLN A 184 -5.68 14.05 -2.07
CA GLN A 184 -4.55 13.44 -2.79
C GLN A 184 -4.67 11.92 -2.82
N ALA A 185 -5.04 11.28 -1.70
CA ALA A 185 -5.26 9.85 -1.66
C ALA A 185 -6.35 9.40 -2.65
N ASP A 186 -7.46 10.15 -2.75
CA ASP A 186 -8.53 9.88 -3.70
C ASP A 186 -8.07 10.03 -5.16
N LEU A 187 -7.23 11.03 -5.46
CA LEU A 187 -6.66 11.22 -6.80
C LEU A 187 -5.71 10.07 -7.18
N VAL A 188 -4.87 9.63 -6.25
CA VAL A 188 -3.98 8.48 -6.47
C VAL A 188 -4.80 7.21 -6.66
N ALA A 189 -5.83 6.98 -5.86
CA ALA A 189 -6.72 5.83 -6.02
C ALA A 189 -7.41 5.82 -7.40
N GLN A 190 -7.84 6.98 -7.89
CA GLN A 190 -8.40 7.11 -9.25
C GLN A 190 -7.34 6.83 -10.33
N ALA A 191 -6.10 7.33 -10.17
CA ALA A 191 -5.01 7.10 -11.12
C ALA A 191 -4.67 5.61 -11.22
N VAL A 192 -4.53 4.92 -10.08
CA VAL A 192 -4.27 3.47 -10.04
C VAL A 192 -5.39 2.69 -10.74
N THR A 193 -6.65 3.06 -10.48
CA THR A 193 -7.80 2.40 -11.11
C THR A 193 -7.83 2.62 -12.62
N SER A 194 -7.55 3.84 -13.09
CA SER A 194 -7.54 4.16 -14.52
C SER A 194 -6.38 3.46 -15.25
N ALA A 195 -5.19 3.47 -14.69
CA ALA A 195 -4.02 2.78 -15.24
C ALA A 195 -4.21 1.25 -15.31
N GLY A 196 -4.90 0.66 -14.34
CA GLY A 196 -5.30 -0.75 -14.36
C GLY A 196 -6.23 -1.06 -15.54
N VAL A 197 -7.17 -0.16 -15.84
CA VAL A 197 -8.08 -0.28 -16.99
C VAL A 197 -7.32 -0.18 -18.31
N ASP A 198 -6.41 0.78 -18.45
CA ASP A 198 -5.65 0.98 -19.69
C ASP A 198 -4.75 -0.23 -19.99
N ARG A 199 -4.16 -0.85 -18.97
CA ARG A 199 -3.39 -2.11 -19.13
C ARG A 199 -4.27 -3.31 -19.53
N ALA A 200 -5.51 -3.37 -19.07
CA ALA A 200 -6.48 -4.38 -19.52
C ALA A 200 -6.85 -4.17 -20.99
N TYR A 201 -6.92 -2.90 -21.45
CA TYR A 201 -7.10 -2.56 -22.86
C TYR A 201 -5.97 -3.10 -23.75
N ASP A 202 -4.73 -3.02 -23.29
CA ASP A 202 -3.55 -3.47 -24.07
C ASP A 202 -3.48 -5.00 -24.23
N ARG A 203 -4.11 -5.79 -23.34
CA ARG A 203 -4.11 -7.26 -23.43
C ARG A 203 -5.05 -7.84 -24.46
N GLY A 204 -6.00 -7.07 -24.97
CA GLY A 204 -6.95 -7.45 -26.03
C GLY A 204 -7.94 -8.58 -25.65
N GLY A 205 -9.05 -8.66 -26.35
CA GLY A 205 -10.05 -9.74 -26.16
C GLY A 205 -11.37 -9.27 -25.54
N LEU A 206 -12.15 -10.20 -24.99
CA LEU A 206 -13.44 -9.94 -24.34
C LEU A 206 -13.36 -8.96 -23.17
N GLU A 207 -12.22 -8.91 -22.49
CA GLU A 207 -11.93 -7.95 -21.43
C GLU A 207 -12.04 -6.51 -21.92
N HIS A 208 -11.59 -6.23 -23.13
CA HIS A 208 -11.61 -4.91 -23.74
C HIS A 208 -13.01 -4.33 -23.91
N TYR A 209 -13.94 -5.15 -24.41
CA TYR A 209 -15.27 -4.65 -24.82
C TYR A 209 -16.33 -4.71 -23.72
N VAL A 210 -16.23 -5.66 -22.80
CA VAL A 210 -17.27 -5.93 -21.79
C VAL A 210 -16.77 -5.71 -20.36
N LEU A 211 -15.62 -6.28 -19.99
CA LEU A 211 -15.16 -6.28 -18.62
C LEU A 211 -14.58 -4.90 -18.19
N ALA A 212 -13.82 -4.23 -19.06
CA ALA A 212 -13.20 -2.94 -18.72
C ALA A 212 -14.22 -1.81 -18.41
N PRO A 213 -15.29 -1.57 -19.20
CA PRO A 213 -16.26 -0.53 -18.87
C PRO A 213 -17.10 -0.87 -17.63
N LEU A 214 -17.41 -2.18 -17.42
CA LEU A 214 -18.12 -2.64 -16.22
C LEU A 214 -17.24 -2.54 -14.97
N ALA A 215 -15.98 -2.93 -15.04
CA ALA A 215 -15.03 -2.82 -13.94
C ALA A 215 -14.81 -1.36 -13.50
N ARG A 216 -14.78 -0.40 -14.45
CA ARG A 216 -14.75 1.04 -14.13
C ARG A 216 -15.94 1.49 -13.29
N SER A 217 -17.14 1.05 -13.68
CA SER A 217 -18.37 1.43 -12.99
C SER A 217 -18.47 0.80 -11.59
N ILE A 218 -18.08 -0.47 -11.47
CA ILE A 218 -18.10 -1.22 -10.21
C ILE A 218 -16.96 -0.79 -9.29
N GLY A 219 -15.74 -0.62 -9.80
CA GLY A 219 -14.58 -0.16 -9.02
C GLY A 219 -14.80 1.20 -8.38
N GLY A 220 -15.35 2.17 -9.14
CA GLY A 220 -15.71 3.48 -8.59
C GLY A 220 -16.82 3.43 -7.53
N ALA A 221 -17.77 2.51 -7.65
CA ALA A 221 -18.81 2.29 -6.66
C ALA A 221 -18.27 1.61 -5.39
N LEU A 222 -17.41 0.61 -5.54
CA LEU A 222 -16.75 -0.08 -4.42
C LEU A 222 -15.85 0.85 -3.63
N MET A 223 -15.09 1.72 -4.29
CA MET A 223 -14.28 2.75 -3.63
C MET A 223 -15.12 3.74 -2.83
N ARG A 224 -16.29 4.16 -3.36
CA ARG A 224 -17.22 5.05 -2.63
C ARG A 224 -17.83 4.38 -1.41
N LEU A 225 -18.06 3.07 -1.47
CA LEU A 225 -18.62 2.28 -0.37
C LEU A 225 -17.55 1.90 0.67
N GLN A 226 -16.28 2.23 0.42
CA GLN A 226 -15.16 1.93 1.33
C GLN A 226 -15.07 0.44 1.72
N VAL A 227 -15.39 -0.45 0.78
CA VAL A 227 -15.33 -1.90 1.01
C VAL A 227 -13.90 -2.39 0.82
N PRO A 228 -13.27 -3.04 1.82
CA PRO A 228 -11.92 -3.59 1.69
C PRO A 228 -11.86 -4.65 0.59
N ALA A 229 -10.77 -4.65 -0.19
CA ALA A 229 -10.58 -5.58 -1.32
C ALA A 229 -10.77 -7.05 -0.93
N PHE A 230 -10.32 -7.43 0.25
CA PHE A 230 -10.50 -8.77 0.82
C PHE A 230 -11.98 -9.17 0.96
N GLN A 231 -12.86 -8.26 1.41
CA GLN A 231 -14.30 -8.53 1.53
C GLN A 231 -14.96 -8.68 0.15
N VAL A 232 -14.50 -7.89 -0.83
CA VAL A 232 -14.95 -8.02 -2.23
C VAL A 232 -14.57 -9.39 -2.80
N ARG A 233 -13.37 -9.87 -2.50
CA ARG A 233 -12.89 -11.22 -2.90
C ARG A 233 -13.72 -12.33 -2.30
N ILE A 234 -14.04 -12.28 -1.00
CA ILE A 234 -14.93 -13.24 -0.34
C ILE A 234 -16.32 -13.20 -0.98
N GLY A 235 -16.86 -12.00 -1.21
CA GLY A 235 -18.15 -11.82 -1.88
C GLY A 235 -18.18 -12.42 -3.30
N ALA A 236 -17.11 -12.20 -4.07
CA ALA A 236 -16.95 -12.78 -5.40
C ALA A 236 -16.90 -14.31 -5.38
N MET A 237 -16.16 -14.90 -4.44
CA MET A 237 -16.10 -16.35 -4.26
C MET A 237 -17.46 -16.94 -3.86
N ALA A 238 -18.18 -16.32 -2.95
CA ALA A 238 -19.52 -16.73 -2.55
C ALA A 238 -20.50 -16.64 -3.72
N LEU A 239 -20.43 -15.57 -4.52
CA LEU A 239 -21.27 -15.40 -5.69
C LEU A 239 -20.97 -16.44 -6.77
N ALA A 240 -19.70 -16.78 -7.00
CA ALA A 240 -19.29 -17.83 -7.90
C ALA A 240 -19.83 -19.21 -7.48
N ALA A 241 -19.80 -19.51 -6.18
CA ALA A 241 -20.37 -20.73 -5.64
C ALA A 241 -21.90 -20.80 -5.83
N ILE A 242 -22.60 -19.67 -5.60
CA ILE A 242 -24.05 -19.56 -5.84
C ILE A 242 -24.39 -19.71 -7.33
N ALA A 243 -23.53 -19.23 -8.24
CA ALA A 243 -23.73 -19.32 -9.69
C ALA A 243 -23.74 -20.76 -10.21
N LEU A 244 -23.15 -21.71 -9.48
CA LEU A 244 -23.19 -23.13 -9.84
C LEU A 244 -24.61 -23.76 -9.70
N VAL A 245 -25.42 -23.26 -8.75
CA VAL A 245 -26.76 -23.80 -8.48
C VAL A 245 -27.71 -23.69 -9.69
N PRO A 246 -27.88 -22.53 -10.35
CA PRO A 246 -28.74 -22.44 -11.54
C PRO A 246 -28.16 -23.21 -12.75
N ILE A 247 -26.83 -23.38 -12.81
CA ILE A 247 -26.21 -24.20 -13.88
C ILE A 247 -26.59 -25.64 -13.72
N GLU A 248 -26.56 -26.19 -12.51
CA GLU A 248 -27.01 -27.56 -12.22
C GLU A 248 -28.54 -27.75 -12.51
N LEU A 249 -29.35 -26.70 -12.31
CA LEU A 249 -30.79 -26.72 -12.63
C LEU A 249 -31.11 -26.48 -14.12
N SER A 250 -30.12 -26.53 -15.02
CA SER A 250 -30.23 -26.26 -16.45
C SER A 250 -30.62 -24.82 -16.82
N TRP A 251 -30.50 -23.90 -15.87
CA TRP A 251 -30.73 -22.48 -16.09
C TRP A 251 -29.39 -21.80 -16.45
N VAL A 252 -28.89 -22.11 -17.64
CA VAL A 252 -27.54 -21.72 -18.08
C VAL A 252 -27.35 -20.18 -18.12
N LEU A 253 -28.35 -19.45 -18.61
CA LEU A 253 -28.25 -17.98 -18.74
C LEU A 253 -28.09 -17.25 -17.41
N PRO A 254 -28.95 -17.47 -16.37
CA PRO A 254 -28.74 -16.83 -15.07
C PRO A 254 -27.43 -17.22 -14.37
N GLY A 255 -27.03 -18.50 -14.48
CA GLY A 255 -25.77 -18.99 -13.92
C GLY A 255 -24.55 -18.32 -14.58
N PHE A 256 -24.57 -18.18 -15.90
CA PHE A 256 -23.51 -17.50 -16.64
C PHE A 256 -23.41 -16.01 -16.27
N CYS A 257 -24.54 -15.30 -16.13
CA CYS A 257 -24.56 -13.90 -15.71
C CYS A 257 -23.97 -13.72 -14.30
N LEU A 258 -24.34 -14.59 -13.34
CA LEU A 258 -23.79 -14.54 -11.98
C LEU A 258 -22.27 -14.82 -11.96
N MET A 259 -21.82 -15.78 -12.75
CA MET A 259 -20.40 -16.11 -12.89
C MET A 259 -19.61 -14.91 -13.45
N LEU A 260 -20.17 -14.22 -14.43
CA LEU A 260 -19.55 -13.04 -15.04
C LEU A 260 -19.44 -11.88 -14.04
N VAL A 261 -20.44 -11.67 -13.20
CA VAL A 261 -20.39 -10.67 -12.11
C VAL A 261 -19.35 -11.07 -11.06
N ALA A 262 -19.25 -12.35 -10.70
CA ALA A 262 -18.23 -12.84 -9.76
C ALA A 262 -16.80 -12.60 -10.26
N ILE A 263 -16.55 -12.86 -11.55
CA ILE A 263 -15.25 -12.61 -12.19
C ILE A 263 -14.92 -11.10 -12.17
N LEU A 264 -15.90 -10.25 -12.48
CA LEU A 264 -15.74 -8.80 -12.45
C LEU A 264 -15.40 -8.26 -11.05
N LEU A 265 -16.05 -8.80 -10.02
CA LEU A 265 -15.76 -8.44 -8.63
C LEU A 265 -14.37 -8.90 -8.22
N CYS A 266 -13.94 -10.08 -8.62
CA CYS A 266 -12.62 -10.61 -8.33
C CYS A 266 -11.53 -9.76 -9.01
N ASP A 267 -11.69 -9.45 -10.30
CA ASP A 267 -10.78 -8.57 -11.04
C ASP A 267 -10.72 -7.15 -10.45
N SER A 268 -11.86 -6.63 -10.00
CA SER A 268 -11.91 -5.32 -9.31
C SER A 268 -11.18 -5.35 -7.96
N ALA A 269 -11.27 -6.46 -7.21
CA ALA A 269 -10.55 -6.62 -5.95
C ALA A 269 -9.04 -6.73 -6.16
N ASP A 270 -8.60 -7.46 -7.18
CA ASP A 270 -7.18 -7.60 -7.52
C ASP A 270 -6.55 -6.25 -7.90
N ARG A 271 -7.30 -5.40 -8.60
CA ARG A 271 -6.87 -4.03 -8.96
C ARG A 271 -6.79 -3.07 -7.76
N LEU A 272 -7.56 -3.32 -6.71
CA LEU A 272 -7.49 -2.54 -5.47
C LEU A 272 -6.30 -2.97 -4.58
N ASP A 273 -5.78 -4.16 -4.82
CA ASP A 273 -4.65 -4.73 -4.09
C ASP A 273 -3.29 -4.47 -4.79
N GLU A 274 -3.26 -4.16 -6.09
CA GLU A 274 -2.07 -3.75 -6.85
C GLU A 274 -1.67 -2.29 -6.57
#